data_18cbc879809b0ba624b5c3503a933ff0
#
_entry.id   18cbc879809b0ba624b5c3503a933ff0
#
_cell.length_a   1.000
_cell.length_b   1.000
_cell.length_c   1.000
_cell.angle_alpha   90.00
_cell.angle_beta   90.00
_cell.angle_gamma   90.00
#
_symmetry.space_group_name_H-M   'P 1'
#
loop_
_entity.id
_entity.type
_entity.pdbx_description
1 polymer ?
#
loop_
_entity_poly.entity_id
_entity_poly.type
_entity_poly.pdbx_seq_one_letter_code
_entity_poly.pdbx_strand_id
1 'polypeptide(L)'
;TMDELTINDMLDSMEAESKEVAKIEGRLDYLDRLQGDIELQEAAATKKLEDAKSAQDVLQQLAQAVQQQVHQRISAVVTSCLSSVFPDPYSFQIEFERKRGKTEAKLRFVRGNGSFDPLTSAGGGMVDVAAFALRISCLMLHRPRLSKILIADEPFRFVSAQYQDSIRKMLEQLSWDMGVQIIFVTHNETYESGKIILVQ
;
A
#
# COMPACT_ATOMS: atom_id res chain seq x y z
N THR A 1 62.33 -73.33 -1.25
CA THR A 1 61.31 -73.19 -0.17
C THR A 1 61.36 -71.81 0.52
N MET A 2 62.45 -71.06 0.43
CA MET A 2 62.57 -69.69 1.01
C MET A 2 61.99 -68.64 -0.01
N ASP A 3 62.10 -68.89 -1.29
CA ASP A 3 61.61 -68.02 -2.34
C ASP A 3 60.08 -68.05 -2.52
N GLU A 4 59.39 -69.18 -2.33
CA GLU A 4 57.92 -69.32 -2.44
C GLU A 4 57.17 -68.58 -1.33
N LEU A 5 57.73 -68.55 -0.08
CA LEU A 5 57.11 -67.80 0.99
C LEU A 5 57.19 -66.31 0.77
N THR A 6 58.27 -65.78 0.18
CA THR A 6 58.45 -64.37 -0.16
C THR A 6 57.51 -63.93 -1.33
N ILE A 7 57.26 -64.81 -2.30
CA ILE A 7 56.37 -64.53 -3.41
C ILE A 7 54.90 -64.51 -2.94
N ASN A 8 54.48 -65.41 -2.04
CA ASN A 8 53.13 -65.38 -1.49
C ASN A 8 52.87 -64.13 -0.63
N ASP A 9 53.87 -63.73 0.22
CA ASP A 9 53.77 -62.49 1.02
C ASP A 9 53.64 -61.24 0.09
N MET A 10 54.34 -61.24 -1.05
CA MET A 10 54.21 -60.16 -2.04
C MET A 10 52.85 -60.18 -2.75
N LEU A 11 52.30 -61.33 -3.08
CA LEU A 11 50.97 -61.47 -3.68
C LEU A 11 49.87 -61.00 -2.71
N ASP A 12 49.93 -61.41 -1.45
CA ASP A 12 48.98 -60.97 -0.41
C ASP A 12 49.04 -59.46 -0.19
N SER A 13 50.23 -58.86 -0.22
CA SER A 13 50.42 -57.39 -0.15
C SER A 13 49.81 -56.66 -1.36
N MET A 14 50.02 -57.20 -2.58
CA MET A 14 49.43 -56.65 -3.81
C MET A 14 47.90 -56.75 -3.82
N GLU A 15 47.34 -57.84 -3.32
CA GLU A 15 45.87 -57.97 -3.19
C GLU A 15 45.30 -57.01 -2.16
N ALA A 16 45.98 -56.80 -1.04
CA ALA A 16 45.58 -55.80 -0.03
C ALA A 16 45.60 -54.38 -0.59
N GLU A 17 46.68 -54.01 -1.28
CA GLU A 17 46.80 -52.71 -1.95
C GLU A 17 45.73 -52.53 -3.05
N SER A 18 45.47 -53.53 -3.87
CA SER A 18 44.42 -53.51 -4.90
C SER A 18 43.01 -53.29 -4.30
N LYS A 19 42.71 -53.93 -3.16
CA LYS A 19 41.45 -53.72 -2.42
C LYS A 19 41.36 -52.30 -1.86
N GLU A 20 42.42 -51.71 -1.37
CA GLU A 20 42.46 -50.33 -0.86
C GLU A 20 42.27 -49.33 -2.00
N VAL A 21 42.89 -49.54 -3.18
CA VAL A 21 42.69 -48.72 -4.37
C VAL A 21 41.23 -48.77 -4.84
N ALA A 22 40.64 -49.97 -4.98
CA ALA A 22 39.25 -50.10 -5.36
C ALA A 22 38.29 -49.41 -4.37
N LYS A 23 38.58 -49.40 -3.08
CA LYS A 23 37.82 -48.69 -2.06
C LYS A 23 37.93 -47.17 -2.20
N ILE A 24 39.13 -46.67 -2.50
CA ILE A 24 39.36 -45.24 -2.76
C ILE A 24 38.60 -44.80 -4.03
N GLU A 25 38.71 -45.56 -5.12
CA GLU A 25 37.99 -45.27 -6.37
C GLU A 25 36.47 -45.21 -6.16
N GLY A 26 35.91 -46.22 -5.43
CA GLY A 26 34.47 -46.20 -5.10
C GLY A 26 34.04 -45.01 -4.23
N ARG A 27 34.95 -44.52 -3.35
CA ARG A 27 34.67 -43.29 -2.60
C ARG A 27 34.75 -42.04 -3.46
N LEU A 28 35.64 -41.95 -4.41
CA LEU A 28 35.75 -40.85 -5.36
C LEU A 28 34.49 -40.77 -6.22
N ASP A 29 34.07 -41.89 -6.83
CA ASP A 29 32.85 -41.96 -7.61
C ASP A 29 31.60 -41.53 -6.81
N TYR A 30 31.53 -41.90 -5.55
CA TYR A 30 30.43 -41.47 -4.67
C TYR A 30 30.46 -39.96 -4.38
N LEU A 31 31.66 -39.41 -4.13
CA LEU A 31 31.83 -37.97 -3.87
C LEU A 31 31.51 -37.13 -5.12
N ASP A 32 31.93 -37.59 -6.30
CA ASP A 32 31.62 -36.90 -7.58
C ASP A 32 30.11 -36.85 -7.85
N ARG A 33 29.39 -37.95 -7.60
CA ARG A 33 27.93 -37.96 -7.71
C ARG A 33 27.26 -37.04 -6.70
N LEU A 34 27.73 -37.06 -5.45
CA LEU A 34 27.20 -36.21 -4.39
C LEU A 34 27.44 -34.73 -4.70
N GLN A 35 28.62 -34.39 -5.22
CA GLN A 35 28.93 -33.03 -5.67
C GLN A 35 27.99 -32.58 -6.79
N GLY A 36 27.76 -33.42 -7.80
CA GLY A 36 26.81 -33.12 -8.89
C GLY A 36 25.39 -32.89 -8.40
N ASP A 37 24.92 -33.72 -7.45
CA ASP A 37 23.58 -33.55 -6.86
C ASP A 37 23.46 -32.24 -6.06
N ILE A 38 24.50 -31.86 -5.31
CA ILE A 38 24.55 -30.59 -4.56
C ILE A 38 24.53 -29.39 -5.51
N GLU A 39 25.33 -29.41 -6.58
CA GLU A 39 25.38 -28.35 -7.57
C GLU A 39 24.01 -28.13 -8.24
N LEU A 40 23.31 -29.22 -8.58
CA LEU A 40 21.95 -29.15 -9.10
C LEU A 40 20.95 -28.54 -8.12
N GLN A 41 21.04 -28.93 -6.84
CA GLN A 41 20.18 -28.38 -5.78
C GLN A 41 20.47 -26.89 -5.54
N GLU A 42 21.74 -26.49 -5.53
CA GLU A 42 22.14 -25.10 -5.36
C GLU A 42 21.64 -24.22 -6.53
N ALA A 43 21.80 -24.69 -7.79
CA ALA A 43 21.29 -24.02 -8.95
C ALA A 43 19.75 -23.85 -8.89
N ALA A 44 19.04 -24.90 -8.50
CA ALA A 44 17.58 -24.86 -8.36
C ALA A 44 17.14 -23.92 -7.23
N ALA A 45 17.85 -23.89 -6.10
CA ALA A 45 17.58 -23.00 -4.98
C ALA A 45 17.86 -21.54 -5.35
N THR A 46 18.95 -21.29 -6.04
CA THR A 46 19.33 -19.95 -6.53
C THR A 46 18.27 -19.40 -7.48
N LYS A 47 17.82 -20.21 -8.43
CA LYS A 47 16.76 -19.82 -9.35
C LYS A 47 15.45 -19.49 -8.63
N LYS A 48 15.04 -20.31 -7.65
CA LYS A 48 13.83 -20.03 -6.84
C LYS A 48 13.97 -18.73 -6.05
N LEU A 49 15.17 -18.41 -5.56
CA LEU A 49 15.43 -17.17 -4.85
C LEU A 49 15.31 -15.95 -5.78
N GLU A 50 15.85 -16.04 -6.98
CA GLU A 50 15.74 -14.98 -8.01
C GLU A 50 14.29 -14.75 -8.44
N ASP A 51 13.54 -15.83 -8.70
CA ASP A 51 12.12 -15.76 -9.03
C ASP A 51 11.30 -15.12 -7.90
N ALA A 52 11.59 -15.50 -6.65
CA ALA A 52 10.91 -14.93 -5.48
C ALA A 52 11.23 -13.42 -5.29
N LYS A 53 12.48 -13.02 -5.49
CA LYS A 53 12.87 -11.59 -5.46
C LYS A 53 12.18 -10.79 -6.55
N SER A 54 12.15 -11.31 -7.78
CA SER A 54 11.47 -10.67 -8.90
C SER A 54 9.97 -10.52 -8.65
N ALA A 55 9.32 -11.54 -8.09
CA ALA A 55 7.92 -11.48 -7.71
C ALA A 55 7.67 -10.44 -6.60
N GLN A 56 8.57 -10.35 -5.62
CA GLN A 56 8.48 -9.34 -4.55
C GLN A 56 8.58 -7.92 -5.11
N ASP A 57 9.50 -7.67 -6.05
CA ASP A 57 9.66 -6.35 -6.67
C ASP A 57 8.41 -5.94 -7.46
N VAL A 58 7.82 -6.86 -8.22
CA VAL A 58 6.56 -6.60 -8.96
C VAL A 58 5.42 -6.29 -7.99
N LEU A 59 5.28 -7.05 -6.92
CA LEU A 59 4.25 -6.80 -5.89
C LEU A 59 4.43 -5.44 -5.21
N GLN A 60 5.67 -5.06 -4.93
CA GLN A 60 5.98 -3.76 -4.33
C GLN A 60 5.63 -2.61 -5.27
N GLN A 61 5.98 -2.71 -6.55
CA GLN A 61 5.64 -1.72 -7.56
C GLN A 61 4.12 -1.59 -7.72
N LEU A 62 3.41 -2.72 -7.77
CA LEU A 62 1.95 -2.73 -7.85
C LEU A 62 1.30 -2.06 -6.63
N ALA A 63 1.78 -2.39 -5.44
CA ALA A 63 1.28 -1.79 -4.20
C ALA A 63 1.47 -0.27 -4.19
N GLN A 64 2.64 0.22 -4.63
CA GLN A 64 2.91 1.65 -4.75
C GLN A 64 2.00 2.33 -5.78
N ALA A 65 1.80 1.72 -6.96
CA ALA A 65 0.94 2.26 -8.00
C ALA A 65 -0.53 2.35 -7.54
N VAL A 66 -1.06 1.31 -6.88
CA VAL A 66 -2.41 1.31 -6.32
C VAL A 66 -2.55 2.38 -5.23
N GLN A 67 -1.58 2.49 -4.34
CA GLN A 67 -1.57 3.51 -3.31
C GLN A 67 -1.61 4.91 -3.92
N GLN A 68 -0.76 5.20 -4.89
CA GLN A 68 -0.73 6.50 -5.57
C GLN A 68 -2.05 6.82 -6.27
N GLN A 69 -2.68 5.86 -6.93
CA GLN A 69 -3.97 6.04 -7.58
C GLN A 69 -5.08 6.38 -6.57
N VAL A 70 -5.11 5.73 -5.41
CA VAL A 70 -6.07 6.03 -4.34
C VAL A 70 -5.89 7.45 -3.83
N HIS A 71 -4.65 7.88 -3.58
CA HIS A 71 -4.36 9.24 -3.10
C HIS A 71 -4.76 10.31 -4.10
N GLN A 72 -4.47 10.09 -5.38
CA GLN A 72 -4.88 11.01 -6.44
C GLN A 72 -6.40 11.16 -6.51
N ARG A 73 -7.15 10.05 -6.38
CA ARG A 73 -8.63 10.08 -6.37
C ARG A 73 -9.17 10.87 -5.18
N ILE A 74 -8.65 10.63 -3.97
CA ILE A 74 -9.06 11.38 -2.78
C ILE A 74 -8.75 12.86 -2.96
N SER A 75 -7.54 13.20 -3.38
CA SER A 75 -7.11 14.57 -3.61
C SER A 75 -7.98 15.28 -4.65
N ALA A 76 -8.34 14.60 -5.73
CA ALA A 76 -9.21 15.14 -6.76
C ALA A 76 -10.63 15.46 -6.23
N VAL A 77 -11.25 14.55 -5.46
CA VAL A 77 -12.57 14.76 -4.88
C VAL A 77 -12.56 15.93 -3.90
N VAL A 78 -11.57 15.97 -2.98
CA VAL A 78 -11.46 17.06 -2.00
C VAL A 78 -11.23 18.40 -2.70
N THR A 79 -10.33 18.45 -3.69
CA THR A 79 -10.07 19.66 -4.48
C THR A 79 -11.31 20.12 -5.23
N SER A 80 -12.08 19.19 -5.83
CA SER A 80 -13.34 19.50 -6.52
C SER A 80 -14.36 20.12 -5.57
N CYS A 81 -14.53 19.56 -4.37
CA CYS A 81 -15.42 20.13 -3.35
C CYS A 81 -14.99 21.53 -2.92
N LEU A 82 -13.70 21.76 -2.68
CA LEU A 82 -13.18 23.09 -2.36
C LEU A 82 -13.44 24.09 -3.50
N SER A 83 -13.24 23.67 -4.74
CA SER A 83 -13.45 24.51 -5.94
C SER A 83 -14.92 24.82 -6.20
N SER A 84 -15.85 23.96 -5.79
CA SER A 84 -17.29 24.21 -5.94
C SER A 84 -17.82 25.21 -4.90
N VAL A 85 -17.12 25.37 -3.78
CA VAL A 85 -17.57 26.25 -2.69
C VAL A 85 -16.86 27.59 -2.69
N PHE A 86 -15.56 27.60 -2.94
CA PHE A 86 -14.73 28.81 -2.79
C PHE A 86 -14.23 29.33 -4.15
N PRO A 87 -14.20 30.65 -4.37
CA PRO A 87 -13.75 31.24 -5.64
C PRO A 87 -12.24 31.15 -5.86
N ASP A 88 -11.44 31.08 -4.78
CA ASP A 88 -9.99 30.92 -4.81
C ASP A 88 -9.59 29.72 -3.93
N PRO A 89 -9.83 28.50 -4.43
CA PRO A 89 -9.66 27.30 -3.63
C PRO A 89 -8.21 26.85 -3.56
N TYR A 90 -7.89 26.13 -2.49
CA TYR A 90 -6.67 25.31 -2.43
C TYR A 90 -6.86 24.00 -3.19
N SER A 91 -5.78 23.51 -3.80
CA SER A 91 -5.68 22.11 -4.18
C SER A 91 -5.31 21.28 -2.95
N PHE A 92 -5.97 20.16 -2.75
CA PHE A 92 -5.67 19.24 -1.66
C PHE A 92 -4.68 18.18 -2.13
N GLN A 93 -3.65 17.92 -1.33
CA GLN A 93 -2.63 16.90 -1.61
C GLN A 93 -2.37 16.04 -0.38
N ILE A 94 -2.07 14.77 -0.63
CA ILE A 94 -1.65 13.82 0.39
C ILE A 94 -0.20 13.45 0.09
N GLU A 95 0.71 13.83 0.99
CA GLU A 95 2.13 13.51 0.93
C GLU A 95 2.45 12.39 1.89
N PHE A 96 3.34 11.48 1.50
CA PHE A 96 3.79 10.41 2.36
C PHE A 96 5.24 10.60 2.73
N GLU A 97 5.49 10.68 4.02
CA GLU A 97 6.83 10.74 4.57
C GLU A 97 7.13 9.45 5.34
N ARG A 98 8.31 8.88 5.13
CA ARG A 98 8.78 7.75 5.92
C ARG A 98 9.54 8.27 7.13
N LYS A 99 8.92 8.16 8.32
CA LYS A 99 9.53 8.55 9.59
C LYS A 99 9.67 7.33 10.50
N ARG A 100 10.87 7.11 11.03
CA ARG A 100 11.16 6.04 12.01
C ARG A 100 10.63 4.66 11.58
N GLY A 101 10.75 4.33 10.29
CA GLY A 101 10.28 3.05 9.73
C GLY A 101 8.78 2.94 9.50
N LYS A 102 8.00 3.99 9.81
CA LYS A 102 6.55 4.07 9.53
C LYS A 102 6.29 5.07 8.42
N THR A 103 5.28 4.80 7.60
CA THR A 103 4.80 5.74 6.60
C THR A 103 3.70 6.59 7.23
N GLU A 104 3.92 7.90 7.29
CA GLU A 104 2.95 8.90 7.78
C GLU A 104 2.37 9.65 6.59
N ALA A 105 1.05 9.88 6.61
CA ALA A 105 0.38 10.72 5.62
C ALA A 105 0.31 12.16 6.14
N LYS A 106 0.79 13.10 5.37
CA LYS A 106 0.63 14.54 5.61
C LYS A 106 -0.38 15.11 4.63
N LEU A 107 -1.33 15.86 5.17
CA LEU A 107 -2.31 16.59 4.37
C LEU A 107 -1.77 17.99 4.09
N ARG A 108 -1.88 18.41 2.84
CA ARG A 108 -1.42 19.73 2.39
C ARG A 108 -2.49 20.45 1.60
N PHE A 109 -2.58 21.75 1.83
CA PHE A 109 -3.27 22.67 0.93
C PHE A 109 -2.23 23.40 0.09
N VAL A 110 -2.42 23.37 -1.23
CA VAL A 110 -1.50 24.00 -2.18
C VAL A 110 -2.24 25.08 -2.96
N ARG A 111 -1.64 26.26 -3.05
CA ARG A 111 -2.13 27.37 -3.86
C ARG A 111 -0.95 28.17 -4.44
N GLY A 112 -0.92 28.28 -5.78
CA GLY A 112 0.25 28.82 -6.47
C GLY A 112 1.51 28.02 -6.15
N ASN A 113 2.55 28.67 -5.70
CA ASN A 113 3.81 28.04 -5.30
C ASN A 113 3.88 27.72 -3.78
N GLY A 114 2.80 27.95 -3.03
CA GLY A 114 2.76 27.75 -1.58
C GLY A 114 2.13 26.40 -1.20
N SER A 115 2.74 25.71 -0.24
CA SER A 115 2.19 24.52 0.41
C SER A 115 1.95 24.82 1.88
N PHE A 116 0.73 24.58 2.35
CA PHE A 116 0.24 24.99 3.65
C PHE A 116 -0.28 23.80 4.45
N ASP A 117 -0.09 23.83 5.76
CA ASP A 117 -0.75 22.88 6.66
C ASP A 117 -2.22 23.30 6.83
N PRO A 118 -3.19 22.41 6.56
CA PRO A 118 -4.61 22.73 6.66
C PRO A 118 -5.04 23.25 8.03
N LEU A 119 -4.45 22.74 9.11
CA LEU A 119 -4.88 23.05 10.48
C LEU A 119 -4.33 24.38 10.98
N THR A 120 -3.20 24.84 10.45
CA THR A 120 -2.52 26.04 10.96
C THR A 120 -2.65 27.26 10.05
N SER A 121 -2.89 27.02 8.74
CA SER A 121 -2.75 28.08 7.73
C SER A 121 -3.99 28.32 6.89
N ALA A 122 -5.05 27.50 7.04
CA ALA A 122 -6.29 27.65 6.29
C ALA A 122 -7.43 28.17 7.20
N GLY A 123 -8.40 28.86 6.60
CA GLY A 123 -9.61 29.24 7.32
C GLY A 123 -10.47 28.02 7.69
N GLY A 124 -11.11 28.06 8.85
CA GLY A 124 -11.89 26.96 9.39
C GLY A 124 -12.92 26.38 8.42
N GLY A 125 -13.60 27.22 7.64
CA GLY A 125 -14.57 26.76 6.64
C GLY A 125 -13.96 25.91 5.52
N MET A 126 -12.73 26.21 5.08
CA MET A 126 -12.02 25.36 4.11
C MET A 126 -11.67 24.00 4.69
N VAL A 127 -11.29 23.97 5.95
CA VAL A 127 -10.98 22.74 6.68
C VAL A 127 -12.25 21.89 6.82
N ASP A 128 -13.39 22.50 7.14
CA ASP A 128 -14.68 21.81 7.26
C ASP A 128 -15.08 21.12 5.94
N VAL A 129 -15.00 21.87 4.82
CA VAL A 129 -15.32 21.33 3.48
C VAL A 129 -14.36 20.20 3.10
N ALA A 130 -13.06 20.38 3.31
CA ALA A 130 -12.08 19.34 3.01
C ALA A 130 -12.26 18.09 3.89
N ALA A 131 -12.54 18.27 5.18
CA ALA A 131 -12.79 17.16 6.11
C ALA A 131 -14.05 16.37 5.73
N PHE A 132 -15.11 17.06 5.30
CA PHE A 132 -16.33 16.42 4.83
C PHE A 132 -16.08 15.62 3.54
N ALA A 133 -15.44 16.23 2.55
CA ALA A 133 -15.10 15.57 1.29
C ALA A 133 -14.15 14.37 1.50
N LEU A 134 -13.22 14.47 2.44
CA LEU A 134 -12.33 13.37 2.82
C LEU A 134 -13.11 12.18 3.42
N ARG A 135 -14.10 12.45 4.29
CA ARG A 135 -14.97 11.40 4.86
C ARG A 135 -15.78 10.68 3.78
N ILE A 136 -16.36 11.41 2.82
CA ILE A 136 -17.05 10.79 1.67
C ILE A 136 -16.07 9.96 0.84
N SER A 137 -14.90 10.48 0.53
CA SER A 137 -13.88 9.75 -0.22
C SER A 137 -13.49 8.44 0.46
N CYS A 138 -13.27 8.46 1.77
CA CYS A 138 -12.96 7.27 2.57
C CYS A 138 -14.13 6.27 2.57
N LEU A 139 -15.38 6.73 2.71
CA LEU A 139 -16.57 5.89 2.65
C LEU A 139 -16.66 5.16 1.30
N MET A 140 -16.41 5.85 0.19
CA MET A 140 -16.50 5.27 -1.16
C MET A 140 -15.36 4.28 -1.46
N LEU A 141 -14.19 4.49 -0.88
CA LEU A 141 -13.00 3.66 -1.09
C LEU A 141 -12.90 2.48 -0.14
N HIS A 142 -13.68 2.46 0.94
CA HIS A 142 -13.63 1.41 1.95
C HIS A 142 -13.88 0.01 1.36
N ARG A 143 -13.13 -0.99 1.84
CA ARG A 143 -13.30 -2.40 1.48
C ARG A 143 -13.34 -3.26 2.76
N PRO A 144 -14.34 -4.13 2.95
CA PRO A 144 -15.53 -4.37 2.10
C PRO A 144 -16.42 -3.12 2.01
N ARG A 145 -17.26 -3.03 0.97
CA ARG A 145 -18.12 -1.86 0.75
C ARG A 145 -19.07 -1.66 1.91
N LEU A 146 -19.07 -0.46 2.47
CA LEU A 146 -20.04 -0.02 3.48
C LEU A 146 -21.34 0.46 2.84
N SER A 147 -22.39 0.58 3.66
CA SER A 147 -23.61 1.29 3.26
C SER A 147 -23.27 2.73 2.91
N LYS A 148 -23.82 3.22 1.83
CA LYS A 148 -23.57 4.58 1.34
C LYS A 148 -24.36 5.61 2.14
N ILE A 149 -24.13 5.69 3.43
CA ILE A 149 -24.78 6.62 4.36
C ILE A 149 -23.69 7.37 5.12
N LEU A 150 -23.75 8.68 5.10
CA LEU A 150 -22.87 9.55 5.88
C LEU A 150 -23.71 10.33 6.87
N ILE A 151 -23.40 10.22 8.16
CA ILE A 151 -24.03 10.97 9.23
C ILE A 151 -23.02 11.98 9.78
N ALA A 152 -23.40 13.25 9.88
CA ALA A 152 -22.54 14.32 10.34
C ALA A 152 -23.30 15.26 11.27
N ASP A 153 -22.61 15.78 12.27
CA ASP A 153 -23.12 16.78 13.21
C ASP A 153 -22.37 18.08 12.95
N GLU A 154 -23.10 19.15 12.64
CA GLU A 154 -22.60 20.51 12.32
C GLU A 154 -21.36 20.51 11.39
N PRO A 155 -21.40 19.85 10.22
CA PRO A 155 -20.21 19.58 9.42
C PRO A 155 -19.58 20.85 8.80
N PHE A 156 -20.32 21.96 8.77
CA PHE A 156 -19.89 23.22 8.14
C PHE A 156 -20.01 24.41 9.07
N ARG A 157 -19.73 24.19 10.34
CA ARG A 157 -19.90 25.20 11.40
C ARG A 157 -19.09 26.48 11.17
N PHE A 158 -17.90 26.37 10.58
CA PHE A 158 -17.01 27.48 10.37
C PHE A 158 -17.08 28.09 8.96
N VAL A 159 -18.04 27.65 8.13
CA VAL A 159 -18.23 28.21 6.80
C VAL A 159 -19.00 29.52 6.89
N SER A 160 -18.44 30.58 6.27
CA SER A 160 -19.07 31.90 6.23
C SER A 160 -20.39 31.89 5.47
N ALA A 161 -21.34 32.73 5.88
CA ALA A 161 -22.70 32.79 5.32
C ALA A 161 -22.74 32.93 3.78
N GLN A 162 -21.82 33.67 3.20
CA GLN A 162 -21.72 33.87 1.75
C GLN A 162 -21.46 32.58 0.94
N TYR A 163 -20.97 31.51 1.57
CA TYR A 163 -20.66 30.24 0.90
C TYR A 163 -21.69 29.14 1.19
N GLN A 164 -22.68 29.38 2.04
CA GLN A 164 -23.65 28.38 2.48
C GLN A 164 -24.50 27.82 1.31
N ASP A 165 -24.91 28.66 0.37
CA ASP A 165 -25.65 28.18 -0.83
C ASP A 165 -24.74 27.28 -1.70
N SER A 166 -23.46 27.61 -1.82
CA SER A 166 -22.52 26.76 -2.54
C SER A 166 -22.32 25.40 -1.84
N ILE A 167 -22.32 25.37 -0.50
CA ILE A 167 -22.31 24.11 0.27
C ILE A 167 -23.55 23.26 -0.03
N ARG A 168 -24.73 23.87 0.00
CA ARG A 168 -25.99 23.17 -0.30
C ARG A 168 -25.94 22.50 -1.68
N LYS A 169 -25.52 23.26 -2.71
CA LYS A 169 -25.35 22.74 -4.07
C LYS A 169 -24.33 21.63 -4.16
N MET A 170 -23.20 21.77 -3.47
CA MET A 170 -22.17 20.72 -3.39
C MET A 170 -22.73 19.43 -2.77
N LEU A 171 -23.49 19.53 -1.68
CA LEU A 171 -24.10 18.38 -1.01
C LEU A 171 -25.10 17.66 -1.91
N GLU A 172 -25.96 18.39 -2.61
CA GLU A 172 -26.92 17.84 -3.57
C GLU A 172 -26.19 17.09 -4.69
N GLN A 173 -25.16 17.70 -5.26
CA GLN A 173 -24.37 17.12 -6.33
C GLN A 173 -23.63 15.85 -5.86
N LEU A 174 -22.96 15.90 -4.70
CA LEU A 174 -22.26 14.74 -4.13
C LEU A 174 -23.22 13.58 -3.85
N SER A 175 -24.41 13.88 -3.28
CA SER A 175 -25.44 12.87 -3.02
C SER A 175 -25.88 12.19 -4.32
N TRP A 176 -26.11 12.97 -5.37
CA TRP A 176 -26.54 12.46 -6.66
C TRP A 176 -25.44 11.67 -7.37
N ASP A 177 -24.26 12.25 -7.55
CA ASP A 177 -23.17 11.66 -8.34
C ASP A 177 -22.61 10.39 -7.72
N MET A 178 -22.52 10.35 -6.39
CA MET A 178 -21.95 9.21 -5.66
C MET A 178 -23.02 8.24 -5.15
N GLY A 179 -24.30 8.61 -5.21
CA GLY A 179 -25.41 7.83 -4.65
C GLY A 179 -25.26 7.63 -3.15
N VAL A 180 -24.80 8.66 -2.41
CA VAL A 180 -24.62 8.65 -0.97
C VAL A 180 -25.80 9.36 -0.30
N GLN A 181 -26.43 8.71 0.67
CA GLN A 181 -27.39 9.35 1.54
C GLN A 181 -26.62 10.15 2.60
N ILE A 182 -26.86 11.46 2.63
CA ILE A 182 -26.23 12.35 3.61
C ILE A 182 -27.30 12.74 4.63
N ILE A 183 -27.02 12.47 5.90
CA ILE A 183 -27.84 12.86 7.04
C ILE A 183 -27.00 13.76 7.92
N PHE A 184 -27.41 14.99 8.11
CA PHE A 184 -26.68 15.89 9.01
C PHE A 184 -27.60 16.69 9.90
N VAL A 185 -27.11 16.96 11.11
CA VAL A 185 -27.77 17.83 12.08
C VAL A 185 -27.15 19.22 11.92
N THR A 186 -27.98 20.23 11.83
CA THR A 186 -27.53 21.63 11.75
C THR A 186 -28.60 22.56 12.32
N HIS A 187 -28.18 23.69 12.86
CA HIS A 187 -29.03 24.79 13.24
C HIS A 187 -29.18 25.84 12.13
N ASN A 188 -28.52 25.61 10.98
CA ASN A 188 -28.50 26.58 9.86
C ASN A 188 -29.53 26.21 8.80
N GLU A 189 -30.61 26.99 8.73
CA GLU A 189 -31.70 26.78 7.78
C GLU A 189 -31.28 26.90 6.31
N THR A 190 -30.18 27.57 5.98
CA THR A 190 -29.69 27.71 4.59
C THR A 190 -29.28 26.37 3.99
N TYR A 191 -28.94 25.36 4.82
CA TYR A 191 -28.59 24.03 4.36
C TYR A 191 -29.80 23.11 4.15
N GLU A 192 -31.01 23.61 4.40
CA GLU A 192 -32.23 22.82 4.18
C GLU A 192 -32.33 22.35 2.73
N SER A 193 -32.24 21.03 2.55
CA SER A 193 -32.37 20.36 1.26
C SER A 193 -32.87 18.93 1.49
N GLY A 194 -33.74 18.46 0.62
CA GLY A 194 -34.34 17.14 0.73
C GLY A 194 -35.36 17.01 1.85
N LYS A 195 -35.28 15.93 2.69
CA LYS A 195 -36.22 15.69 3.77
C LYS A 195 -35.74 16.33 5.07
N ILE A 196 -36.52 17.29 5.57
CA ILE A 196 -36.24 17.99 6.81
C ILE A 196 -36.98 17.31 7.97
N ILE A 197 -36.29 17.13 9.11
CA ILE A 197 -36.85 16.62 10.36
C ILE A 197 -36.53 17.63 11.45
N LEU A 198 -37.56 18.29 11.97
CA LEU A 198 -37.40 19.22 13.11
C LEU A 198 -37.31 18.43 14.41
N VAL A 199 -36.23 18.65 15.16
CA VAL A 199 -36.02 18.07 16.49
C VAL A 199 -36.31 19.20 17.50
N GLN A 200 -37.30 18.97 18.36
CA GLN A 200 -37.69 19.90 19.46
C GLN A 200 -36.91 19.60 20.72
#